data_cb4f7586070f9b0f97f237a8501850d7
#
_entry.id   cb4f7586070f9b0f97f237a8501850d7
#
_cell.length_a   1.000
_cell.length_b   1.000
_cell.length_c   1.000
_cell.angle_alpha   90.00
_cell.angle_beta   90.00
_cell.angle_gamma   90.00
#
_symmetry.space_group_name_H-M   'P 1'
#
loop_
_entity.id
_entity.type
_entity.pdbx_description
1 polymer ?
#
loop_
_entity_poly.entity_id
_entity_poly.type
_entity_poly.pdbx_seq_one_letter_code
_entity_poly.pdbx_strand_id
1 'polypeptide(L)'
;MSEHDTDDQLDDDRHDEPEGHAGPVTLLRADGTEQQTQAHLVSRFDPLAGRTVWSGRVAAELPLRTEVVVRTPYGDSRAETTEHDVWGNTRVRGLDRPPFPVELLDG
;
A
#
# COMPACT_ATOMS: atom_id res chain seq x y z
N MET A 1 7.45 -25.58 21.66
CA MET A 1 7.71 -25.30 21.28
C MET A 1 7.77 -24.79 20.78
N SER A 2 7.68 -24.60 20.70
CA SER A 2 7.87 -24.02 20.08
C SER A 2 7.85 -23.44 19.46
N GLU A 3 7.77 -23.23 19.42
CA GLU A 3 7.92 -22.65 18.76
C GLU A 3 7.96 -22.26 18.14
N HIS A 4 7.79 -22.23 18.14
CA HIS A 4 8.12 -21.64 17.30
C HIS A 4 7.96 -21.26 16.87
N ASP A 5 7.65 -21.26 17.04
CA ASP A 5 7.86 -20.75 16.40
C ASP A 5 7.72 -20.20 15.94
N THR A 6 7.33 -20.15 16.22
CA THR A 6 7.54 -19.49 15.67
C THR A 6 7.74 -18.89 15.30
N ASP A 7 7.59 -18.81 15.44
CA ASP A 7 8.14 -18.24 14.95
C ASP A 7 8.38 -18.02 14.34
N ASP A 8 8.09 -18.07 14.44
CA ASP A 8 8.58 -17.78 13.72
C ASP A 8 8.46 -17.50 12.99
N GLN A 9 7.99 -17.34 13.14
CA GLN A 9 8.16 -16.98 12.46
C GLN A 9 8.34 -16.34 12.00
N LEU A 10 8.31 -15.96 12.20
CA LEU A 10 8.79 -15.28 11.79
C LEU A 10 9.50 -14.97 11.40
N ASP A 11 9.62 -14.82 11.38
CA ASP A 11 10.51 -14.38 11.01
C ASP A 11 11.20 -14.46 10.41
N ASP A 12 11.56 -14.58 10.17
CA ASP A 12 12.27 -14.57 9.53
C ASP A 12 12.42 -14.59 8.35
N ASP A 13 12.25 -14.55 8.03
CA ASP A 13 12.12 -14.44 6.80
C ASP A 13 11.55 -13.24 6.47
N ARG A 14 11.69 -12.22 7.13
CA ARG A 14 11.21 -11.01 6.86
C ARG A 14 11.74 -10.40 5.66
N HIS A 15 12.97 -10.64 5.29
CA HIS A 15 13.54 -10.12 4.08
C HIS A 15 12.85 -10.68 2.85
N ASP A 16 11.99 -11.65 3.01
CA ASP A 16 11.22 -12.16 1.90
C ASP A 16 9.89 -11.49 1.77
N GLU A 17 9.59 -10.53 2.61
CA GLU A 17 8.30 -9.88 2.55
C GLU A 17 8.23 -8.92 1.40
N PRO A 18 7.04 -8.70 0.83
CA PRO A 18 6.91 -7.71 -0.23
C PRO A 18 7.31 -6.33 0.26
N GLU A 19 7.81 -5.53 -0.64
CA GLU A 19 8.09 -4.16 -0.33
C GLU A 19 6.80 -3.45 0.02
N GLY A 20 6.85 -2.48 0.90
CA GLY A 20 5.64 -1.80 1.29
C GLY A 20 5.90 -0.65 2.23
N HIS A 21 4.80 -0.09 2.70
CA HIS A 21 4.82 1.00 3.65
C HIS A 21 3.67 0.78 4.62
N ALA A 22 3.97 0.77 5.90
CA ALA A 22 2.95 0.68 6.93
C ALA A 22 3.17 1.86 7.85
N GLY A 23 2.20 2.76 7.91
CA GLY A 23 2.32 3.93 8.75
C GLY A 23 1.55 5.11 8.20
N PRO A 24 1.90 6.32 8.63
CA PRO A 24 1.12 7.50 8.24
C PRO A 24 1.31 7.88 6.79
N VAL A 25 0.23 8.32 6.19
CA VAL A 25 0.23 8.87 4.83
C VAL A 25 -0.68 10.08 4.82
N THR A 26 -0.53 10.90 3.79
CA THR A 26 -1.46 11.99 3.53
C THR A 26 -2.22 11.65 2.25
N LEU A 27 -3.52 11.75 2.31
CA LEU A 27 -4.38 11.54 1.15
C LEU A 27 -4.77 12.89 0.61
N LEU A 28 -4.55 13.10 -0.69
CA LEU A 28 -4.97 14.34 -1.34
C LEU A 28 -6.13 13.97 -2.25
N ARG A 29 -7.26 14.57 -1.99
CA ARG A 29 -8.48 14.27 -2.71
C ARG A 29 -8.64 15.19 -3.90
N ALA A 30 -9.52 14.78 -4.79
CA ALA A 30 -9.75 15.55 -6.02
C ALA A 30 -10.26 16.95 -5.72
N ASP A 31 -10.94 17.16 -4.59
CA ASP A 31 -11.46 18.47 -4.25
C ASP A 31 -10.42 19.34 -3.56
N GLY A 32 -9.19 18.89 -3.49
CA GLY A 32 -8.11 19.68 -2.89
C GLY A 32 -7.92 19.50 -1.42
N THR A 33 -8.74 18.69 -0.76
CA THR A 33 -8.56 18.48 0.68
C THR A 33 -7.48 17.46 0.95
N GLU A 34 -6.83 17.62 2.08
CA GLU A 34 -5.82 16.68 2.55
C GLU A 34 -6.31 16.02 3.80
N GLN A 35 -6.01 14.76 3.95
CA GLN A 35 -6.40 14.00 5.13
C GLN A 35 -5.25 13.10 5.52
N GLN A 36 -4.83 13.19 6.77
CA GLN A 36 -3.78 12.32 7.27
C GLN A 36 -4.42 11.08 7.87
N THR A 37 -3.84 9.93 7.58
CA THR A 37 -4.36 8.68 8.09
C THR A 37 -3.25 7.66 8.09
N GLN A 38 -3.57 6.44 8.47
CA GLN A 38 -2.63 5.33 8.45
C GLN A 38 -2.92 4.48 7.23
N ALA A 39 -1.89 3.85 6.71
CA ALA A 39 -2.05 3.01 5.53
C ALA A 39 -1.15 1.79 5.65
N HIS A 40 -1.56 0.75 4.96
CA HIS A 40 -0.73 -0.44 4.80
C HIS A 40 -0.70 -0.73 3.30
N LEU A 41 0.42 -0.48 2.68
CA LEU A 41 0.58 -0.56 1.25
C LEU A 41 1.61 -1.63 0.93
N VAL A 42 1.38 -2.38 -0.13
CA VAL A 42 2.32 -3.43 -0.55
C VAL A 42 2.49 -3.35 -2.05
N SER A 43 3.61 -3.82 -2.54
CA SER A 43 3.88 -3.87 -3.96
C SER A 43 4.23 -5.30 -4.34
N ARG A 44 4.07 -5.60 -5.61
CA ARG A 44 4.48 -6.88 -6.16
C ARG A 44 4.71 -6.70 -7.65
N PHE A 45 5.51 -7.58 -8.21
CA PHE A 45 5.71 -7.57 -9.64
C PHE A 45 4.56 -8.30 -10.30
N ASP A 46 3.97 -7.68 -11.32
CA ASP A 46 2.87 -8.28 -12.07
C ASP A 46 3.43 -8.70 -13.42
N PRO A 47 3.62 -10.01 -13.64
CA PRO A 47 4.19 -10.45 -14.92
C PRO A 47 3.32 -10.12 -16.12
N LEU A 48 2.01 -10.06 -15.93
CA LEU A 48 1.12 -9.75 -17.04
C LEU A 48 1.24 -8.29 -17.45
N ALA A 49 1.45 -7.41 -16.48
CA ALA A 49 1.65 -6.01 -16.78
C ALA A 49 3.10 -5.69 -17.09
N GLY A 50 4.02 -6.59 -16.72
CA GLY A 50 5.44 -6.35 -16.93
C GLY A 50 6.02 -5.28 -16.05
N ARG A 51 5.41 -5.03 -14.89
CA ARG A 51 5.88 -3.96 -14.02
C ARG A 51 5.44 -4.22 -12.59
N THR A 52 5.98 -3.42 -11.69
CA THR A 52 5.59 -3.47 -10.30
C THR A 52 4.30 -2.68 -10.10
N VAL A 53 3.36 -3.31 -9.43
CA VAL A 53 2.07 -2.67 -9.09
C VAL A 53 1.98 -2.62 -7.58
N TRP A 54 1.08 -1.78 -7.07
CA TRP A 54 0.91 -1.67 -5.63
C TRP A 54 -0.56 -1.50 -5.28
N SER A 55 -0.88 -1.86 -4.06
CA SER A 55 -2.24 -1.74 -3.54
C SER A 55 -2.15 -1.68 -2.03
N GLY A 56 -3.28 -1.48 -1.39
CA GLY A 56 -3.30 -1.49 0.06
C GLY A 56 -4.59 -0.98 0.62
N ARG A 57 -4.55 -0.59 1.89
CA ARG A 57 -5.69 -0.06 2.61
C ARG A 57 -5.30 1.21 3.30
N VAL A 58 -6.22 2.16 3.32
CA VAL A 58 -6.06 3.38 4.09
C VAL A 58 -7.14 3.41 5.16
N ALA A 59 -6.79 3.92 6.34
CA ALA A 59 -7.70 3.93 7.48
C ALA A 59 -8.61 5.15 7.41
N ALA A 60 -9.36 5.24 6.31
CA ALA A 60 -10.28 6.34 6.07
C ALA A 60 -11.37 5.82 5.15
N GLU A 61 -12.58 6.28 5.37
CA GLU A 61 -13.66 5.87 4.50
C GLU A 61 -13.79 6.89 3.39
N LEU A 62 -13.51 6.46 2.17
CA LEU A 62 -13.46 7.35 1.02
C LEU A 62 -14.52 6.91 0.02
N PRO A 63 -14.99 7.83 -0.83
CA PRO A 63 -15.87 7.43 -1.93
C PRO A 63 -15.16 6.42 -2.82
N LEU A 64 -15.90 5.46 -3.34
CA LEU A 64 -15.33 4.42 -4.18
C LEU A 64 -15.22 4.88 -5.62
N ARG A 65 -14.34 4.22 -6.36
CA ARG A 65 -14.11 4.51 -7.77
C ARG A 65 -13.67 5.94 -7.95
N THR A 66 -12.86 6.41 -7.03
CA THR A 66 -12.41 7.80 -7.01
C THR A 66 -10.90 7.78 -6.96
N GLU A 67 -10.29 8.74 -7.62
CA GLU A 67 -8.84 8.85 -7.61
C GLU A 67 -8.40 9.70 -6.45
N VAL A 68 -7.35 9.25 -5.74
CA VAL A 68 -6.72 10.02 -4.67
C VAL A 68 -5.22 9.93 -4.87
N VAL A 69 -4.49 10.90 -4.34
CA VAL A 69 -3.04 10.83 -4.30
C VAL A 69 -2.65 10.38 -2.91
N VAL A 70 -1.80 9.37 -2.84
CA VAL A 70 -1.29 8.87 -1.57
C VAL A 70 0.14 9.38 -1.44
N ARG A 71 0.38 10.16 -0.41
CA ARG A 71 1.70 10.73 -0.15
C ARG A 71 2.31 10.07 1.06
N THR A 72 3.51 9.54 0.88
CA THR A 72 4.31 8.98 1.96
C THR A 72 5.55 9.86 2.11
N PRO A 73 6.39 9.59 3.10
CA PRO A 73 7.66 10.34 3.19
C PRO A 73 8.56 10.18 1.97
N TYR A 74 8.26 9.20 1.12
CA TYR A 74 9.12 8.90 -0.03
C TYR A 74 8.58 9.43 -1.35
N GLY A 75 7.33 9.90 -1.38
CA GLY A 75 6.79 10.45 -2.62
C GLY A 75 5.29 10.29 -2.69
N ASP A 76 4.76 10.71 -3.83
CA ASP A 76 3.33 10.72 -4.09
C ASP A 76 3.01 9.73 -5.19
N SER A 77 1.82 9.15 -5.15
CA SER A 77 1.36 8.28 -6.21
C SER A 77 -0.15 8.33 -6.26
N ARG A 78 -0.70 8.23 -7.46
CA ARG A 78 -2.15 8.19 -7.63
C ARG A 78 -2.66 6.78 -7.41
N ALA A 79 -3.85 6.69 -6.87
CA ALA A 79 -4.51 5.42 -6.62
C ALA A 79 -6.00 5.60 -6.82
N GLU A 80 -6.66 4.48 -7.08
CA GLU A 80 -8.10 4.46 -7.23
C GLU A 80 -8.68 3.67 -6.07
N THR A 81 -9.73 4.19 -5.45
CA THR A 81 -10.43 3.48 -4.39
C THR A 81 -11.28 2.39 -5.01
N THR A 82 -11.27 1.20 -4.42
CA THR A 82 -11.93 0.06 -5.02
C THR A 82 -13.04 -0.51 -4.16
N GLU A 83 -12.86 -0.56 -2.85
CA GLU A 83 -13.92 -1.13 -2.00
C GLU A 83 -13.67 -0.74 -0.56
N HIS A 84 -14.71 -0.84 0.26
CA HIS A 84 -14.58 -0.64 1.70
C HIS A 84 -14.50 -2.00 2.36
N ASP A 85 -13.76 -2.08 3.47
CA ASP A 85 -13.82 -3.29 4.27
C ASP A 85 -14.80 -3.06 5.41
N VAL A 86 -14.98 -4.08 6.25
CA VAL A 86 -16.00 -4.01 7.29
C VAL A 86 -15.57 -3.15 8.46
N TRP A 87 -14.32 -2.69 8.48
CA TRP A 87 -13.82 -1.88 9.59
C TRP A 87 -13.70 -0.41 9.25
N GLY A 88 -14.23 0.00 8.10
CA GLY A 88 -14.21 1.42 7.75
C GLY A 88 -12.97 1.84 7.00
N ASN A 89 -12.17 0.90 6.55
CA ASN A 89 -11.01 1.22 5.72
C ASN A 89 -11.40 1.17 4.25
N THR A 90 -10.62 1.82 3.42
CA THR A 90 -10.85 1.80 1.98
C THR A 90 -9.64 1.14 1.32
N ARG A 91 -9.91 0.20 0.45
CA ARG A 91 -8.85 -0.42 -0.34
C ARG A 91 -8.55 0.46 -1.55
N VAL A 92 -7.28 0.51 -1.92
CA VAL A 92 -6.84 1.33 -3.04
C VAL A 92 -5.97 0.49 -3.95
N ARG A 93 -6.00 0.82 -5.21
CA ARG A 93 -5.19 0.19 -6.24
C ARG A 93 -4.34 1.27 -6.88
N GLY A 94 -3.03 1.06 -6.92
CA GLY A 94 -2.12 2.04 -7.45
C GLY A 94 -2.29 2.25 -8.94
N LEU A 95 -2.17 3.50 -9.37
CA LEU A 95 -2.23 3.86 -10.78
C LEU A 95 -0.85 4.25 -11.31
N ASP A 96 0.02 4.70 -10.42
CA ASP A 96 1.39 5.07 -10.77
C ASP A 96 2.33 4.13 -10.06
N ARG A 97 3.63 4.43 -10.11
CA ARG A 97 4.56 3.59 -9.40
C ARG A 97 4.36 3.77 -7.89
N PRO A 98 4.81 2.79 -7.09
CA PRO A 98 4.59 2.85 -5.64
C PRO A 98 5.17 4.12 -5.03
N PRO A 99 4.48 4.69 -4.04
CA PRO A 99 4.99 5.88 -3.34
C PRO A 99 5.93 5.49 -2.20
N PHE A 100 6.72 4.44 -2.39
CA PHE A 100 7.69 3.99 -1.41
C PHE A 100 8.77 3.24 -2.17
N PRO A 101 9.98 3.14 -1.60
CA PRO A 101 11.06 2.45 -2.31
C PRO A 101 10.73 0.99 -2.53
N VAL A 102 11.05 0.50 -3.72
CA VAL A 102 10.95 -0.92 -4.02
C VAL A 102 12.26 -1.35 -4.62
N GLU A 103 12.60 -2.58 -4.37
CA GLU A 103 13.81 -3.13 -4.93
C GLU A 103 13.51 -3.58 -6.33
N LEU A 104 14.27 -3.08 -7.28
CA LEU A 104 14.06 -3.47 -8.64
C LEU A 104 14.85 -4.71 -8.88
N LEU A 105 14.15 -5.74 -9.15
CA LEU A 105 14.81 -6.95 -9.43
C LEU A 105 15.15 -6.92 -10.80
N ASP A 106 15.84 -6.37 -11.27
CA ASP A 106 16.03 -6.32 -12.47
C ASP A 106 16.46 -7.18 -12.89
N GLY A 107 16.21 -7.45 -12.27
CA GLY A 107 16.66 -8.44 -12.89
C GLY A 107 16.52 -7.87 -13.16
#